data_2dda1c844f384c481e6548bd9808314c
#
_entry.id   2dda1c844f384c481e6548bd9808314c
#
_cell.length_a   1.000
_cell.length_b   1.000
_cell.length_c   1.000
_cell.angle_alpha   90.00
_cell.angle_beta   90.00
_cell.angle_gamma   90.00
#
_symmetry.space_group_name_H-M   'P 1'
#
loop_
_entity.id
_entity.type
_entity.pdbx_description
1 polymer ?
#
loop_
_entity_poly.entity_id
_entity_poly.type
_entity_poly.pdbx_seq_one_letter_code
_entity_poly.pdbx_strand_id
1 'polypeptide(L)'
;MIKGEVLSRLAALPRDERAECLLALCDLIQTFGRPHLHSGLGVRKLTKNVFECRGNLKLRFLFFNRPADLYVWLLGDHDEVRAALREI
;
A
#
# COMPACT_ATOMS: atom_id res chain seq x y z
N MET A 1 -9.06 -5.20 4.76
CA MET A 1 -9.21 -4.18 5.86
C MET A 1 -8.13 -3.11 5.72
N ILE A 2 -8.45 -1.88 6.05
CA ILE A 2 -7.51 -0.77 5.99
C ILE A 2 -7.38 -0.19 7.39
N LYS A 3 -6.14 -0.14 7.91
CA LYS A 3 -5.89 0.43 9.23
C LYS A 3 -6.30 1.90 9.27
N GLY A 4 -6.91 2.34 10.36
CA GLY A 4 -7.43 3.71 10.47
C GLY A 4 -6.37 4.78 10.23
N GLU A 5 -5.12 4.54 10.62
CA GLU A 5 -4.02 5.49 10.40
C GLU A 5 -3.73 5.70 8.91
N VAL A 6 -3.94 4.68 8.08
CA VAL A 6 -3.81 4.80 6.62
C VAL A 6 -4.88 5.74 6.09
N LEU A 7 -6.12 5.58 6.56
CA LEU A 7 -7.22 6.45 6.15
C LEU A 7 -6.97 7.90 6.57
N SER A 8 -6.46 8.10 7.78
CA SER A 8 -6.11 9.44 8.27
C SER A 8 -5.01 10.07 7.43
N ARG A 9 -3.99 9.29 7.06
CA ARG A 9 -2.91 9.77 6.22
C ARG A 9 -3.42 10.18 4.84
N LEU A 10 -4.27 9.34 4.24
CA LEU A 10 -4.89 9.65 2.94
C LEU A 10 -5.69 10.96 3.00
N ALA A 11 -6.49 11.13 4.03
CA ALA A 11 -7.32 12.32 4.20
C ALA A 11 -6.47 13.60 4.34
N ALA A 12 -5.28 13.47 4.89
CA ALA A 12 -4.38 14.61 5.10
C ALA A 12 -3.52 14.97 3.89
N LEU A 13 -3.50 14.13 2.85
CA LEU A 13 -2.71 14.39 1.65
C LEU A 13 -3.30 15.53 0.83
N PRO A 14 -2.46 16.27 0.10
CA PRO A 14 -2.95 17.19 -0.93
C PRO A 14 -3.85 16.46 -1.91
N ARG A 15 -4.79 17.19 -2.48
CA ARG A 15 -5.84 16.61 -3.32
C ARG A 15 -5.33 15.66 -4.41
N ASP A 16 -4.33 16.09 -5.17
CA ASP A 16 -3.83 15.29 -6.30
C ASP A 16 -3.11 14.03 -5.82
N GLU A 17 -2.31 14.15 -4.77
CA GLU A 17 -1.62 12.99 -4.18
C GLU A 17 -2.63 12.01 -3.59
N ARG A 18 -3.66 12.52 -2.94
CA ARG A 18 -4.73 11.68 -2.39
C ARG A 18 -5.43 10.90 -3.49
N ALA A 19 -5.76 11.57 -4.60
CA ALA A 19 -6.39 10.90 -5.73
C ALA A 19 -5.52 9.79 -6.30
N GLU A 20 -4.23 10.03 -6.49
CA GLU A 20 -3.28 9.04 -6.97
C GLU A 20 -3.22 7.82 -6.05
N CYS A 21 -3.09 8.07 -4.74
CA CYS A 21 -3.01 6.99 -3.76
C CYS A 21 -4.31 6.21 -3.65
N LEU A 22 -5.46 6.88 -3.73
CA LEU A 22 -6.76 6.20 -3.70
C LEU A 22 -6.95 5.30 -4.92
N LEU A 23 -6.56 5.75 -6.10
CA LEU A 23 -6.61 4.93 -7.31
C LEU A 23 -5.71 3.71 -7.18
N ALA A 24 -4.49 3.90 -6.68
CA ALA A 24 -3.57 2.79 -6.45
C ALA A 24 -4.15 1.77 -5.47
N LEU A 25 -4.78 2.23 -4.40
CA LEU A 25 -5.40 1.35 -3.42
C LEU A 25 -6.56 0.56 -4.03
N CYS A 26 -7.40 1.20 -4.81
CA CYS A 26 -8.49 0.52 -5.50
C CYS A 26 -7.96 -0.53 -6.47
N ASP A 27 -6.95 -0.19 -7.24
CA ASP A 27 -6.33 -1.12 -8.19
C ASP A 27 -5.71 -2.31 -7.45
N LEU A 28 -5.04 -2.06 -6.33
CA LEU A 28 -4.47 -3.13 -5.52
C LEU A 28 -5.53 -4.12 -5.05
N ILE A 29 -6.63 -3.61 -4.50
CA ILE A 29 -7.70 -4.46 -3.97
C ILE A 29 -8.32 -5.32 -5.07
N GLN A 30 -8.48 -4.75 -6.27
CA GLN A 30 -9.11 -5.44 -7.39
C GLN A 30 -8.19 -6.44 -8.09
N THR A 31 -6.89 -6.20 -8.07
CA THR A 31 -5.96 -6.91 -8.95
C THR A 31 -4.92 -7.77 -8.24
N PHE A 32 -4.81 -7.69 -6.92
CA PHE A 32 -3.81 -8.47 -6.20
C PHE A 32 -4.03 -9.97 -6.43
N GLY A 33 -2.96 -10.67 -6.72
CA GLY A 33 -3.03 -12.08 -7.08
C GLY A 33 -3.19 -12.33 -8.59
N ARG A 34 -3.33 -11.27 -9.37
CA ARG A 34 -3.42 -11.34 -10.84
C ARG A 34 -2.29 -10.48 -11.43
N PRO A 35 -1.05 -11.02 -11.50
CA PRO A 35 0.14 -10.22 -11.84
C PRO A 35 0.02 -9.41 -13.13
N HIS A 36 -0.69 -9.92 -14.11
CA HIS A 36 -0.86 -9.24 -15.39
C HIS A 36 -1.73 -7.98 -15.29
N LEU A 37 -2.48 -7.82 -14.21
CA LEU A 37 -3.36 -6.67 -14.01
C LEU A 37 -2.75 -5.59 -13.12
N HIS A 38 -1.75 -5.93 -12.27
CA HIS A 38 -1.18 -4.96 -11.34
C HIS A 38 0.26 -4.56 -11.65
N SER A 39 0.70 -4.74 -12.88
CA SER A 39 2.08 -4.42 -13.27
C SER A 39 2.46 -2.97 -13.04
N GLY A 40 1.53 -2.04 -13.14
CA GLY A 40 1.78 -0.61 -12.92
C GLY A 40 1.88 -0.19 -11.46
N LEU A 41 1.48 -1.06 -10.52
CA LEU A 41 1.49 -0.75 -9.09
C LEU A 41 2.85 -0.95 -8.44
N GLY A 42 3.78 -1.65 -9.10
CA GLY A 42 5.06 -1.98 -8.51
C GLY A 42 4.93 -2.84 -7.27
N VAL A 43 4.04 -3.82 -7.29
CA VAL A 43 3.85 -4.75 -6.17
C VAL A 43 5.11 -5.55 -5.97
N ARG A 44 5.60 -5.59 -4.73
CA ARG A 44 6.82 -6.31 -4.38
C ARG A 44 6.68 -6.98 -3.03
N LYS A 45 7.07 -8.24 -2.95
CA LYS A 45 7.13 -8.97 -1.68
C LYS A 45 8.38 -8.56 -0.92
N LEU A 46 8.22 -8.12 0.32
CA LEU A 46 9.32 -7.68 1.17
C LEU A 46 9.78 -8.75 2.14
N THR A 47 8.84 -9.46 2.72
CA THR A 47 9.09 -10.59 3.60
C THR A 47 7.89 -11.53 3.54
N LYS A 48 7.82 -12.53 4.41
CA LYS A 48 6.93 -13.68 4.27
C LYS A 48 5.50 -13.37 3.82
N ASN A 49 4.83 -12.45 4.50
CA ASN A 49 3.44 -12.08 4.16
C ASN A 49 3.28 -10.57 3.99
N VAL A 50 4.39 -9.84 3.91
CA VAL A 50 4.37 -8.39 3.80
C VAL A 50 4.79 -7.97 2.41
N PHE A 51 3.96 -7.13 1.81
CA PHE A 51 4.16 -6.63 0.46
C PHE A 51 4.12 -5.12 0.47
N GLU A 52 4.69 -4.52 -0.55
CA GLU A 52 4.51 -3.10 -0.80
C GLU A 52 3.98 -2.87 -2.20
N CYS A 53 3.30 -1.74 -2.39
CA CYS A 53 2.98 -1.25 -3.71
C CYS A 53 3.08 0.27 -3.74
N ARG A 54 3.17 0.81 -4.95
CA ARG A 54 3.30 2.25 -5.14
C ARG A 54 1.96 2.94 -4.92
N GLY A 55 1.93 3.96 -4.06
CA GLY A 55 0.77 4.84 -3.93
C GLY A 55 0.88 6.02 -4.90
N ASN A 56 2.05 6.68 -4.88
CA ASN A 56 2.43 7.70 -5.85
C ASN A 56 3.96 7.69 -5.96
N LEU A 57 4.58 8.76 -6.47
CA LEU A 57 6.04 8.81 -6.64
C LEU A 57 6.81 8.73 -5.32
N LYS A 58 6.22 9.22 -4.23
CA LYS A 58 6.89 9.31 -2.93
C LYS A 58 6.39 8.29 -1.92
N LEU A 59 5.12 7.89 -2.03
CA LEU A 59 4.46 7.10 -1.00
C LEU A 59 4.21 5.68 -1.46
N ARG A 60 4.31 4.75 -0.50
CA ARG A 60 4.05 3.33 -0.73
C ARG A 60 3.08 2.81 0.31
N PHE A 61 2.26 1.86 -0.09
CA PHE A 61 1.43 1.09 0.84
C PHE A 61 2.18 -0.15 1.26
N LEU A 62 2.14 -0.45 2.55
CA LEU A 62 2.50 -1.77 3.07
C LEU A 62 1.22 -2.52 3.38
N PHE A 63 1.18 -3.79 3.02
CA PHE A 63 0.02 -4.60 3.29
C PHE A 63 0.40 -6.06 3.56
N PHE A 64 -0.46 -6.71 4.34
CA PHE A 64 -0.34 -8.14 4.63
C PHE A 64 -1.31 -8.90 3.76
N ASN A 65 -0.84 -9.99 3.17
CA ASN A 65 -1.70 -10.92 2.47
C ASN A 65 -2.23 -11.95 3.46
N ARG A 66 -3.51 -11.82 3.82
CA ARG A 66 -4.17 -12.72 4.76
C ARG A 66 -5.11 -13.65 3.99
N PRO A 67 -5.48 -14.84 4.55
CA PRO A 67 -6.35 -15.77 3.83
C PRO A 67 -7.69 -15.18 3.40
N ALA A 68 -8.28 -14.30 4.21
CA ALA A 68 -9.60 -13.75 3.93
C ALA A 68 -9.57 -12.39 3.23
N ASP A 69 -8.47 -11.63 3.35
CA ASP A 69 -8.39 -10.27 2.80
C ASP A 69 -6.95 -9.77 2.72
N LEU A 70 -6.80 -8.55 2.23
CA LEU A 70 -5.57 -7.79 2.36
C LEU A 70 -5.73 -6.83 3.54
N TYR A 71 -4.72 -6.77 4.39
CA TYR A 71 -4.68 -5.79 5.46
C TYR A 71 -3.68 -4.69 5.10
N VAL A 72 -4.19 -3.51 4.74
CA VAL A 72 -3.37 -2.35 4.41
C VAL A 72 -3.00 -1.66 5.71
N TRP A 73 -1.72 -1.67 6.02
CA TRP A 73 -1.20 -1.35 7.34
C TRP A 73 -0.52 0.02 7.42
N LEU A 74 0.16 0.44 6.34
CA LEU A 74 0.91 1.68 6.34
C LEU A 74 0.82 2.36 4.98
N LEU A 75 0.72 3.67 5.00
CA LEU A 75 1.00 4.52 3.85
C LEU A 75 2.12 5.48 4.28
N GLY A 76 3.28 5.33 3.69
CA GLY A 76 4.43 6.11 4.09
C GLY A 76 5.47 6.24 2.99
N ASP A 77 6.46 7.10 3.22
CA ASP A 77 7.59 7.24 2.31
C ASP A 77 8.60 6.11 2.51
N HIS A 78 9.66 6.12 1.74
CA HIS A 78 10.69 5.08 1.77
C HIS A 78 11.26 4.88 3.19
N ASP A 79 11.57 5.96 3.90
CA ASP A 79 12.15 5.85 5.24
C ASP A 79 11.15 5.33 6.26
N GLU A 80 9.89 5.75 6.17
CA GLU A 80 8.81 5.25 7.02
C GLU A 80 8.59 3.76 6.81
N VAL A 81 8.61 3.31 5.56
CA VAL A 81 8.48 1.88 5.21
C VAL A 81 9.64 1.09 5.80
N ARG A 82 10.87 1.57 5.65
CA ARG A 82 12.05 0.89 6.20
C ARG A 82 12.00 0.79 7.71
N ALA A 83 11.59 1.88 8.38
CA ALA A 83 11.45 1.89 9.83
C ALA A 83 10.39 0.88 10.30
N ALA A 84 9.25 0.83 9.60
CA ALA A 84 8.18 -0.11 9.93
C ALA A 84 8.62 -1.56 9.77
N LEU A 85 9.38 -1.87 8.73
CA LEU A 85 9.88 -3.22 8.49
C LEU A 85 10.81 -3.74 9.59
N ARG A 86 11.51 -2.84 10.27
CA ARG A 86 12.38 -3.25 11.39
C ARG A 86 11.60 -3.72 12.61
N GLU A 87 10.34 -3.35 12.72
CA GLU A 87 9.50 -3.68 13.86
C GLU A 87 8.63 -4.93 13.66
N ILE A 88 8.74 -5.53 12.50
CA ILE A 88 7.95 -6.75 12.18
C ILE A 88 8.65 -8.03 12.67
#